data_20f6bf5ffd967f9a0baeb07f92f4526c
#
_entry.id   20f6bf5ffd967f9a0baeb07f92f4526c
#
_cell.length_a   1.000
_cell.length_b   1.000
_cell.length_c   1.000
_cell.angle_alpha   90.00
_cell.angle_beta   90.00
_cell.angle_gamma   90.00
#
_symmetry.space_group_name_H-M   'P 1'
#
loop_
_entity.id
_entity.type
_entity.pdbx_description
1 polymer ?
#
loop_
_entity_poly.entity_id
_entity_poly.type
_entity_poly.pdbx_seq_one_letter_code
_entity_poly.pdbx_strand_id
1 'polypeptide(L)'
;AARNVHKSFVHAAALLDFEPVWLWPEEGESASLCACPVTAAGLEEALSALDAPPAAVYVTSPDYLGNLQDIPALAEVCRARGTPLLVDNAHGAYLRFLKSSLHPLDQGADLCCDSAHKTLPVLTGGAYLHVSKTAPAAFRERAREALALFGSTSPSYLTMASLDLCGDWLTGEGPERIRAAAEGLKSLKQGLSERGWVFAGNEPLKLTFDAAASGREGSALADLLRAGGVEPEYADRDHVVLMASGSTDGEAFRAVEDALHAVAPCRGASRPAPPLAKGERVMSVREALFAPRETVQAGESLGRICGAPTVSCPPAVPVAVSGERIGEKALTLFRYYGVEAVDVLKE
;
A
#
# COMPACT_ATOMS: atom_id res chain seq x y z
N ALA A 1 -6.06 7.61 -10.45
CA ALA A 1 -5.27 6.99 -9.39
C ALA A 1 -5.84 5.63 -9.01
N ALA A 2 -5.00 4.66 -8.70
CA ALA A 2 -5.44 3.40 -8.12
C ALA A 2 -6.17 3.65 -6.78
N ARG A 3 -7.22 2.88 -6.51
CA ARG A 3 -8.08 3.15 -5.34
C ARG A 3 -7.38 2.89 -3.98
N ASN A 4 -6.31 2.11 -3.95
CA ASN A 4 -5.53 1.80 -2.75
C ASN A 4 -4.49 2.87 -2.39
N VAL A 5 -4.80 4.14 -2.63
CA VAL A 5 -3.93 5.25 -2.27
C VAL A 5 -3.81 5.43 -0.76
N HIS A 6 -2.64 5.84 -0.31
CA HIS A 6 -2.46 6.30 1.06
C HIS A 6 -3.22 7.62 1.29
N LYS A 7 -3.70 7.86 2.52
CA LYS A 7 -4.44 9.10 2.88
C LYS A 7 -3.74 10.40 2.50
N SER A 8 -2.40 10.40 2.40
CA SER A 8 -1.63 11.57 1.96
C SER A 8 -1.97 12.00 0.53
N PHE A 9 -2.32 11.06 -0.35
CA PHE A 9 -2.80 11.39 -1.69
C PHE A 9 -4.13 12.15 -1.64
N VAL A 10 -5.05 11.74 -0.78
CA VAL A 10 -6.36 12.42 -0.59
C VAL A 10 -6.15 13.82 0.00
N HIS A 11 -5.22 13.95 0.97
CA HIS A 11 -4.83 15.27 1.47
C HIS A 11 -4.22 16.15 0.37
N ALA A 12 -3.37 15.59 -0.49
CA ALA A 12 -2.81 16.32 -1.63
C ALA A 12 -3.91 16.75 -2.62
N ALA A 13 -4.90 15.88 -2.89
CA ALA A 13 -6.06 16.23 -3.73
C ALA A 13 -6.82 17.44 -3.16
N ALA A 14 -7.06 17.46 -1.85
CA ALA A 14 -7.74 18.59 -1.21
C ALA A 14 -6.90 19.87 -1.21
N LEU A 15 -5.59 19.79 -0.96
CA LEU A 15 -4.71 20.96 -0.91
C LEU A 15 -4.46 21.57 -2.29
N LEU A 16 -4.27 20.73 -3.30
CA LEU A 16 -3.96 21.16 -4.67
C LEU A 16 -5.21 21.31 -5.55
N ASP A 17 -6.38 20.98 -5.01
CA ASP A 17 -7.68 21.10 -5.66
C ASP A 17 -7.77 20.34 -6.99
N PHE A 18 -7.32 19.08 -6.98
CA PHE A 18 -7.50 18.18 -8.12
C PHE A 18 -8.47 17.05 -7.79
N GLU A 19 -9.18 16.59 -8.81
CA GLU A 19 -10.17 15.52 -8.68
C GLU A 19 -9.57 14.17 -9.10
N PRO A 20 -9.54 13.17 -8.19
CA PRO A 20 -9.10 11.85 -8.55
C PRO A 20 -10.15 11.12 -9.40
N VAL A 21 -9.73 10.53 -10.51
CA VAL A 21 -10.46 9.49 -11.21
C VAL A 21 -9.93 8.16 -10.70
N TRP A 22 -10.81 7.35 -10.07
CA TRP A 22 -10.40 6.11 -9.41
C TRP A 22 -10.30 4.95 -10.39
N LEU A 23 -9.13 4.30 -10.41
CA LEU A 23 -8.95 2.98 -10.98
C LEU A 23 -9.34 1.96 -9.91
N TRP A 24 -10.43 1.27 -10.14
CA TRP A 24 -10.93 0.24 -9.26
C TRP A 24 -10.35 -1.11 -9.63
N PRO A 25 -10.12 -2.03 -8.67
CA PRO A 25 -9.80 -3.41 -9.00
C PRO A 25 -10.95 -4.03 -9.80
N GLU A 26 -10.60 -4.92 -10.73
CA GLU A 26 -11.60 -5.65 -11.52
C GLU A 26 -12.55 -6.42 -10.58
N GLU A 27 -13.84 -6.45 -10.93
CA GLU A 27 -14.84 -7.20 -10.16
C GLU A 27 -14.61 -8.69 -10.35
N GLY A 28 -14.53 -9.45 -9.26
CA GLY A 28 -14.30 -10.89 -9.30
C GLY A 28 -14.20 -11.50 -7.90
N GLU A 29 -14.08 -12.83 -7.84
CA GLU A 29 -13.98 -13.60 -6.59
C GLU A 29 -12.74 -13.25 -5.74
N SER A 30 -11.73 -12.60 -6.35
CA SER A 30 -10.51 -12.14 -5.69
C SER A 30 -10.50 -10.65 -5.35
N ALA A 31 -11.61 -9.93 -5.55
CA ALA A 31 -11.72 -8.52 -5.20
C ALA A 31 -11.68 -8.36 -3.68
N SER A 32 -10.50 -8.09 -3.15
CA SER A 32 -10.24 -7.83 -1.74
C SER A 32 -10.01 -6.34 -1.54
N LEU A 33 -10.41 -5.80 -0.38
CA LEU A 33 -9.98 -4.46 0.04
C LEU A 33 -8.45 -4.35 0.20
N CYS A 34 -7.78 -5.48 0.22
CA CYS A 34 -6.35 -5.60 0.47
C CYS A 34 -5.50 -5.55 -0.82
N ALA A 35 -6.11 -5.56 -2.00
CA ALA A 35 -5.41 -5.47 -3.27
C ALA A 35 -6.17 -4.57 -4.25
N CYS A 36 -5.42 -3.83 -5.05
CA CYS A 36 -5.97 -3.02 -6.14
C CYS A 36 -5.13 -3.23 -7.40
N PRO A 37 -5.17 -4.43 -8.00
CA PRO A 37 -4.46 -4.68 -9.24
C PRO A 37 -5.02 -3.76 -10.33
N VAL A 38 -4.10 -3.07 -11.03
CA VAL A 38 -4.42 -2.24 -12.20
C VAL A 38 -3.81 -2.94 -13.40
N THR A 39 -4.65 -3.41 -14.33
CA THR A 39 -4.18 -4.01 -15.57
C THR A 39 -3.90 -2.93 -16.63
N ALA A 40 -3.00 -3.22 -17.57
CA ALA A 40 -2.74 -2.32 -18.70
C ALA A 40 -4.03 -2.06 -19.51
N ALA A 41 -4.85 -3.08 -19.70
CA ALA A 41 -6.14 -2.97 -20.41
C ALA A 41 -7.13 -2.08 -19.65
N GLY A 42 -7.28 -2.27 -18.33
CA GLY A 42 -8.15 -1.44 -17.49
C GLY A 42 -7.68 0.02 -17.41
N LEU A 43 -6.36 0.24 -17.40
CA LEU A 43 -5.80 1.59 -17.47
C LEU A 43 -6.08 2.24 -18.81
N GLU A 44 -5.88 1.52 -19.93
CA GLU A 44 -6.15 2.01 -21.29
C GLU A 44 -7.63 2.39 -21.47
N GLU A 45 -8.55 1.55 -20.97
CA GLU A 45 -9.98 1.82 -20.98
C GLU A 45 -10.31 3.07 -20.17
N ALA A 46 -9.79 3.16 -18.95
CA ALA A 46 -10.03 4.31 -18.06
C ALA A 46 -9.51 5.63 -18.68
N LEU A 47 -8.31 5.61 -19.28
CA LEU A 47 -7.75 6.79 -19.96
C LEU A 47 -8.54 7.18 -21.22
N SER A 48 -9.07 6.19 -21.95
CA SER A 48 -9.88 6.43 -23.15
C SER A 48 -11.26 7.00 -22.83
N ALA A 49 -11.78 6.77 -21.63
CA ALA A 49 -13.06 7.29 -21.16
C ALA A 49 -13.01 8.75 -20.69
N LEU A 50 -11.81 9.36 -20.61
CA LEU A 50 -11.66 10.75 -20.17
C LEU A 50 -11.79 11.71 -21.34
N ASP A 51 -12.50 12.83 -21.13
CA ASP A 51 -12.63 13.90 -22.11
C ASP A 51 -11.32 14.66 -22.35
N ALA A 52 -10.41 14.62 -21.39
CA ALA A 52 -9.10 15.27 -21.47
C ALA A 52 -8.01 14.41 -20.80
N PRO A 53 -6.75 14.50 -21.26
CA PRO A 53 -5.64 13.78 -20.62
C PRO A 53 -5.51 14.14 -19.15
N PRO A 54 -5.34 13.19 -18.23
CA PRO A 54 -5.11 13.48 -16.83
C PRO A 54 -3.69 14.05 -16.62
N ALA A 55 -3.48 14.76 -15.50
CA ALA A 55 -2.16 15.29 -15.14
C ALA A 55 -1.11 14.17 -14.93
N ALA A 56 -1.53 13.03 -14.39
CA ALA A 56 -0.69 11.85 -14.18
C ALA A 56 -1.56 10.63 -13.87
N VAL A 57 -0.96 9.45 -14.00
CA VAL A 57 -1.44 8.20 -13.41
C VAL A 57 -0.68 7.95 -12.12
N TYR A 58 -1.39 7.60 -11.04
CA TYR A 58 -0.80 7.33 -9.74
C TYR A 58 -1.20 5.93 -9.25
N VAL A 59 -0.22 5.09 -8.90
CA VAL A 59 -0.43 3.75 -8.37
C VAL A 59 0.43 3.50 -7.14
N THR A 60 -0.01 2.60 -6.26
CA THR A 60 0.76 2.11 -5.10
C THR A 60 1.36 0.75 -5.45
N SER A 61 2.68 0.61 -5.37
CA SER A 61 3.41 -0.64 -5.62
C SER A 61 4.77 -0.63 -4.91
N PRO A 62 5.03 -1.56 -3.97
CA PRO A 62 4.10 -2.58 -3.47
C PRO A 62 2.92 -1.98 -2.70
N ASP A 63 1.80 -2.69 -2.67
CA ASP A 63 0.72 -2.35 -1.75
C ASP A 63 1.02 -2.88 -0.33
N TYR A 64 0.07 -2.64 0.60
CA TYR A 64 0.28 -2.99 2.01
C TYR A 64 0.40 -4.50 2.25
N LEU A 65 -0.26 -5.34 1.45
CA LEU A 65 -0.14 -6.81 1.52
C LEU A 65 1.01 -7.37 0.68
N GLY A 66 1.81 -6.52 0.04
CA GLY A 66 2.96 -6.93 -0.74
C GLY A 66 2.59 -7.39 -2.16
N ASN A 67 1.55 -6.83 -2.76
CA ASN A 67 1.28 -7.02 -4.18
C ASN A 67 2.05 -5.98 -4.99
N LEU A 68 2.80 -6.45 -5.99
CA LEU A 68 3.50 -5.61 -6.97
C LEU A 68 2.60 -5.41 -8.18
N GLN A 69 2.56 -4.17 -8.69
CA GLN A 69 1.94 -3.85 -9.99
C GLN A 69 2.86 -4.22 -11.14
N ASP A 70 2.30 -4.49 -12.32
CA ASP A 70 3.07 -4.62 -13.55
C ASP A 70 3.45 -3.23 -14.08
N ILE A 71 4.44 -2.62 -13.42
CA ILE A 71 4.90 -1.27 -13.75
C ILE A 71 5.34 -1.14 -15.22
N PRO A 72 6.08 -2.11 -15.82
CA PRO A 72 6.43 -2.03 -17.23
C PRO A 72 5.21 -1.87 -18.15
N ALA A 73 4.17 -2.69 -17.95
CA ALA A 73 2.96 -2.63 -18.77
C ALA A 73 2.18 -1.31 -18.57
N LEU A 74 2.07 -0.84 -17.33
CA LEU A 74 1.44 0.45 -17.03
C LEU A 74 2.23 1.62 -17.62
N ALA A 75 3.57 1.59 -17.54
CA ALA A 75 4.43 2.62 -18.10
C ALA A 75 4.35 2.69 -19.64
N GLU A 76 4.15 1.56 -20.30
CA GLU A 76 3.94 1.52 -21.76
C GLU A 76 2.65 2.24 -22.15
N VAL A 77 1.54 1.94 -21.47
CA VAL A 77 0.24 2.62 -21.69
C VAL A 77 0.38 4.12 -21.42
N CYS A 78 0.97 4.50 -20.28
CA CYS A 78 1.15 5.90 -19.90
C CYS A 78 1.99 6.66 -20.94
N ARG A 79 3.07 6.07 -21.42
CA ARG A 79 3.95 6.66 -22.44
C ARG A 79 3.24 6.83 -23.77
N ALA A 80 2.45 5.84 -24.21
CA ALA A 80 1.66 5.92 -25.43
C ALA A 80 0.62 7.06 -25.39
N ARG A 81 0.14 7.39 -24.19
CA ARG A 81 -0.83 8.48 -23.96
C ARG A 81 -0.18 9.82 -23.57
N GLY A 82 1.15 9.88 -23.46
CA GLY A 82 1.85 11.08 -23.02
C GLY A 82 1.53 11.50 -21.58
N THR A 83 1.08 10.58 -20.74
CA THR A 83 0.69 10.81 -19.35
C THR A 83 1.76 10.27 -18.41
N PRO A 84 2.30 11.05 -17.46
CA PRO A 84 3.30 10.55 -16.52
C PRO A 84 2.78 9.46 -15.59
N LEU A 85 3.64 8.47 -15.28
CA LEU A 85 3.35 7.43 -14.27
C LEU A 85 4.08 7.74 -12.97
N LEU A 86 3.31 7.97 -11.90
CA LEU A 86 3.78 8.20 -10.53
C LEU A 86 3.52 6.97 -9.68
N VAL A 87 4.53 6.52 -8.93
CA VAL A 87 4.41 5.32 -8.11
C VAL A 87 4.68 5.63 -6.64
N ASP A 88 3.72 5.31 -5.79
CA ASP A 88 3.94 5.22 -4.35
C ASP A 88 4.63 3.87 -4.05
N ASN A 89 5.95 3.95 -3.91
CA ASN A 89 6.82 2.81 -3.63
C ASN A 89 7.24 2.78 -2.14
N ALA A 90 6.37 3.28 -1.26
CA ALA A 90 6.69 3.45 0.15
C ALA A 90 7.24 2.18 0.84
N HIS A 91 6.80 1.00 0.43
CA HIS A 91 7.28 -0.28 0.95
C HIS A 91 8.43 -0.89 0.13
N GLY A 92 8.79 -0.29 -1.01
CA GLY A 92 9.68 -0.90 -2.00
C GLY A 92 11.07 -0.27 -2.14
N ALA A 93 11.54 0.55 -1.19
CA ALA A 93 12.83 1.22 -1.28
C ALA A 93 14.01 0.27 -1.55
N TYR A 94 13.92 -0.98 -1.08
CA TYR A 94 14.93 -2.02 -1.27
C TYR A 94 14.89 -2.71 -2.65
N LEU A 95 13.81 -2.57 -3.42
CA LEU A 95 13.56 -3.31 -4.67
C LEU A 95 14.63 -3.07 -5.74
N ARG A 96 15.31 -1.94 -5.68
CA ARG A 96 16.47 -1.60 -6.52
C ARG A 96 17.62 -2.57 -6.34
N PHE A 97 17.81 -3.11 -5.14
CA PHE A 97 19.01 -3.83 -4.71
C PHE A 97 18.86 -5.35 -4.81
N LEU A 98 17.77 -5.83 -5.35
CA LEU A 98 17.54 -7.23 -5.70
C LEU A 98 18.45 -7.67 -6.86
N LYS A 99 18.55 -8.98 -7.09
CA LYS A 99 19.31 -9.53 -8.20
C LYS A 99 18.85 -9.02 -9.57
N SER A 100 17.54 -8.87 -9.74
CA SER A 100 16.89 -8.14 -10.82
C SER A 100 16.07 -7.02 -10.18
N SER A 101 16.32 -5.78 -10.57
CA SER A 101 15.60 -4.65 -9.98
C SER A 101 14.12 -4.72 -10.28
N LEU A 102 13.32 -4.60 -9.22
CA LEU A 102 11.86 -4.44 -9.29
C LEU A 102 11.44 -3.01 -8.93
N HIS A 103 12.41 -2.09 -8.83
CA HIS A 103 12.15 -0.70 -8.48
C HIS A 103 11.42 0.03 -9.61
N PRO A 104 10.35 0.79 -9.34
CA PRO A 104 9.51 1.39 -10.36
C PRO A 104 10.25 2.25 -11.39
N LEU A 105 11.28 3.01 -10.99
CA LEU A 105 12.06 3.80 -11.96
C LEU A 105 12.80 2.94 -12.97
N ASP A 106 13.30 1.78 -12.57
CA ASP A 106 13.98 0.86 -13.49
C ASP A 106 12.98 0.16 -14.41
N GLN A 107 11.72 0.15 -14.02
CA GLN A 107 10.61 -0.44 -14.75
C GLN A 107 9.83 0.57 -15.60
N GLY A 108 10.22 1.84 -15.59
CA GLY A 108 9.68 2.84 -16.52
C GLY A 108 8.77 3.90 -15.92
N ALA A 109 8.60 3.95 -14.59
CA ALA A 109 7.92 5.05 -13.93
C ALA A 109 8.68 6.36 -14.08
N ASP A 110 7.96 7.48 -14.11
CA ASP A 110 8.54 8.83 -14.22
C ASP A 110 8.99 9.38 -12.86
N LEU A 111 8.25 9.06 -11.81
CA LEU A 111 8.52 9.52 -10.46
C LEU A 111 8.07 8.46 -9.46
N CYS A 112 8.84 8.26 -8.39
CA CYS A 112 8.37 7.49 -7.24
C CYS A 112 8.86 8.06 -5.91
N CYS A 113 8.16 7.73 -4.84
CA CYS A 113 8.56 8.02 -3.47
C CYS A 113 8.77 6.73 -2.69
N ASP A 114 9.89 6.67 -1.95
CA ASP A 114 10.29 5.56 -1.11
C ASP A 114 10.28 6.00 0.34
N SER A 115 9.52 5.32 1.21
CA SER A 115 9.70 5.47 2.65
C SER A 115 10.91 4.65 3.09
N ALA A 116 12.09 5.25 3.00
CA ALA A 116 13.36 4.56 3.28
C ALA A 116 13.35 3.89 4.67
N HIS A 117 12.74 4.55 5.66
CA HIS A 117 12.64 4.06 7.04
C HIS A 117 11.83 2.76 7.22
N LYS A 118 11.07 2.32 6.21
CA LYS A 118 10.27 1.08 6.32
C LYS A 118 11.09 -0.17 6.03
N THR A 119 12.04 -0.10 5.08
CA THR A 119 12.76 -1.30 4.60
C THR A 119 14.28 -1.14 4.53
N LEU A 120 14.79 0.07 4.72
CA LEU A 120 16.21 0.39 4.77
C LEU A 120 16.59 0.88 6.17
N PRO A 121 17.88 0.85 6.56
CA PRO A 121 18.35 1.27 7.89
C PRO A 121 18.34 2.79 8.05
N VAL A 122 17.16 3.38 8.01
CA VAL A 122 16.91 4.82 8.10
C VAL A 122 15.94 5.10 9.24
N LEU A 123 16.16 6.18 9.98
CA LEU A 123 15.29 6.60 11.09
C LEU A 123 13.90 7.00 10.54
N THR A 124 12.88 6.78 11.36
CA THR A 124 11.47 7.08 11.03
C THR A 124 11.32 8.51 10.51
N GLY A 125 10.59 8.64 9.41
CA GLY A 125 10.37 9.89 8.67
C GLY A 125 11.35 10.10 7.52
N GLY A 126 12.44 9.32 7.42
CA GLY A 126 13.36 9.39 6.27
C GLY A 126 12.74 8.77 5.01
N ALA A 127 12.77 9.53 3.93
CA ALA A 127 12.20 9.13 2.64
C ALA A 127 13.03 9.69 1.48
N TYR A 128 12.88 9.08 0.32
CA TYR A 128 13.46 9.57 -0.93
C TYR A 128 12.36 9.87 -1.95
N LEU A 129 12.54 10.96 -2.70
CA LEU A 129 11.79 11.24 -3.91
C LEU A 129 12.71 11.02 -5.10
N HIS A 130 12.32 10.13 -5.99
CA HIS A 130 13.09 9.78 -7.17
C HIS A 130 12.38 10.28 -8.43
N VAL A 131 13.14 10.94 -9.30
CA VAL A 131 12.64 11.42 -10.60
C VAL A 131 13.47 10.79 -11.71
N SER A 132 12.80 10.13 -12.66
CA SER A 132 13.46 9.51 -13.81
C SER A 132 14.17 10.55 -14.67
N LYS A 133 15.26 10.13 -15.31
CA LYS A 133 15.96 10.96 -16.31
C LYS A 133 15.10 11.24 -17.54
N THR A 134 14.14 10.35 -17.82
CA THR A 134 13.20 10.44 -18.94
C THR A 134 11.88 11.13 -18.59
N ALA A 135 11.67 11.43 -17.31
CA ALA A 135 10.48 12.14 -16.84
C ALA A 135 10.37 13.55 -17.48
N PRO A 136 9.17 14.13 -17.56
CA PRO A 136 8.97 15.50 -17.98
C PRO A 136 9.92 16.46 -17.27
N ALA A 137 10.50 17.42 -18.02
CA ALA A 137 11.53 18.33 -17.50
C ALA A 137 11.06 19.07 -16.24
N ALA A 138 9.80 19.48 -16.20
CA ALA A 138 9.20 20.17 -15.07
C ALA A 138 9.31 19.38 -13.75
N PHE A 139 9.25 18.03 -13.77
CA PHE A 139 9.42 17.23 -12.56
C PHE A 139 10.82 17.36 -11.99
N ARG A 140 11.85 17.29 -12.86
CA ARG A 140 13.24 17.42 -12.42
C ARG A 140 13.59 18.82 -11.94
N GLU A 141 13.09 19.82 -12.63
CA GLU A 141 13.36 21.24 -12.34
C GLU A 141 12.70 21.69 -11.05
N ARG A 142 11.48 21.20 -10.78
CA ARG A 142 10.66 21.68 -9.67
C ARG A 142 10.57 20.74 -8.47
N ALA A 143 11.12 19.52 -8.52
CA ALA A 143 11.02 18.55 -7.44
C ALA A 143 11.50 19.11 -6.09
N ARG A 144 12.66 19.82 -6.09
CA ARG A 144 13.20 20.43 -4.85
C ARG A 144 12.31 21.54 -4.30
N GLU A 145 11.76 22.38 -5.17
CA GLU A 145 10.83 23.44 -4.78
C GLU A 145 9.54 22.84 -4.20
N ALA A 146 8.98 21.81 -4.85
CA ALA A 146 7.80 21.11 -4.37
C ALA A 146 8.02 20.44 -3.01
N LEU A 147 9.17 19.81 -2.80
CA LEU A 147 9.53 19.25 -1.48
C LEU A 147 9.63 20.34 -0.41
N ALA A 148 10.14 21.52 -0.73
CA ALA A 148 10.25 22.63 0.22
C ALA A 148 8.89 23.19 0.65
N LEU A 149 7.83 23.04 -0.14
CA LEU A 149 6.47 23.45 0.24
C LEU A 149 5.87 22.58 1.34
N PHE A 150 6.22 21.30 1.38
CA PHE A 150 5.62 20.32 2.29
C PHE A 150 6.62 19.80 3.34
N GLY A 151 7.92 19.98 3.10
CA GLY A 151 8.97 19.56 4.00
C GLY A 151 9.15 20.52 5.17
N SER A 152 9.82 20.03 6.23
CA SER A 152 10.17 20.84 7.38
C SER A 152 11.26 21.86 7.02
N THR A 153 11.11 23.10 7.49
CA THR A 153 12.18 24.13 7.45
C THR A 153 13.29 23.87 8.47
N SER A 154 13.06 22.95 9.41
CA SER A 154 14.01 22.54 10.47
C SER A 154 14.11 21.01 10.50
N PRO A 155 14.70 20.38 9.47
CA PRO A 155 14.80 18.94 9.39
C PRO A 155 15.67 18.37 10.51
N SER A 156 15.32 17.17 10.98
CA SER A 156 16.13 16.45 11.96
C SER A 156 17.50 16.07 11.39
N TYR A 157 18.57 16.55 11.98
CA TYR A 157 19.92 16.15 11.60
C TYR A 157 20.18 14.65 11.77
N LEU A 158 19.54 14.00 12.76
CA LEU A 158 19.65 12.55 12.95
C LEU A 158 19.01 11.79 11.78
N THR A 159 17.83 12.20 11.33
CA THR A 159 17.18 11.61 10.16
C THR A 159 18.01 11.83 8.89
N MET A 160 18.55 13.04 8.71
CA MET A 160 19.43 13.34 7.57
C MET A 160 20.71 12.48 7.59
N ALA A 161 21.37 12.38 8.76
CA ALA A 161 22.54 11.53 8.92
C ALA A 161 22.23 10.06 8.66
N SER A 162 21.06 9.56 9.09
CA SER A 162 20.67 8.18 8.81
C SER A 162 20.42 7.91 7.33
N LEU A 163 19.90 8.89 6.57
CA LEU A 163 19.75 8.80 5.12
C LEU A 163 21.11 8.79 4.41
N ASP A 164 22.07 9.60 4.88
CA ASP A 164 23.42 9.66 4.34
C ASP A 164 24.19 8.35 4.59
N LEU A 165 24.20 7.86 5.83
CA LEU A 165 24.80 6.58 6.21
C LEU A 165 24.15 5.38 5.49
N CYS A 166 22.87 5.46 5.20
CA CYS A 166 22.19 4.45 4.38
C CYS A 166 22.78 4.37 2.98
N GLY A 167 23.21 5.50 2.40
CA GLY A 167 23.92 5.53 1.12
C GLY A 167 25.20 4.70 1.15
N ASP A 168 26.01 4.85 2.20
CA ASP A 168 27.23 4.07 2.41
C ASP A 168 26.94 2.58 2.58
N TRP A 169 25.91 2.25 3.36
CA TRP A 169 25.48 0.87 3.55
C TRP A 169 25.01 0.23 2.22
N LEU A 170 24.26 0.97 1.39
CA LEU A 170 23.78 0.50 0.09
C LEU A 170 24.89 0.37 -0.97
N THR A 171 26.00 1.10 -0.84
CA THR A 171 27.18 0.93 -1.70
C THR A 171 28.13 -0.16 -1.18
N GLY A 172 27.95 -0.60 0.05
CA GLY A 172 28.70 -1.65 0.72
C GLY A 172 27.98 -2.99 0.78
N GLU A 173 27.71 -3.46 2.01
CA GLU A 173 27.14 -4.79 2.28
C GLU A 173 25.62 -4.88 2.08
N GLY A 174 24.92 -3.75 2.02
CA GLY A 174 23.47 -3.67 2.01
C GLY A 174 22.77 -4.52 0.95
N PRO A 175 23.19 -4.44 -0.33
CA PRO A 175 22.56 -5.22 -1.40
C PRO A 175 22.68 -6.73 -1.20
N GLU A 176 23.80 -7.22 -0.64
CA GLU A 176 23.97 -8.64 -0.36
C GLU A 176 23.07 -9.09 0.79
N ARG A 177 23.00 -8.30 1.86
CA ARG A 177 22.10 -8.55 2.98
C ARG A 177 20.62 -8.56 2.58
N ILE A 178 20.19 -7.61 1.75
CA ILE A 178 18.82 -7.56 1.20
C ILE A 178 18.52 -8.83 0.41
N ARG A 179 19.43 -9.26 -0.46
CA ARG A 179 19.27 -10.49 -1.26
C ARG A 179 19.21 -11.75 -0.39
N ALA A 180 20.08 -11.83 0.62
CA ALA A 180 20.10 -12.95 1.56
C ALA A 180 18.78 -13.05 2.35
N ALA A 181 18.25 -11.90 2.84
CA ALA A 181 16.97 -11.86 3.52
C ALA A 181 15.80 -12.27 2.59
N ALA A 182 15.81 -11.83 1.33
CA ALA A 182 14.78 -12.20 0.35
C ALA A 182 14.80 -13.71 0.04
N GLU A 183 15.97 -14.32 -0.12
CA GLU A 183 16.09 -15.77 -0.33
C GLU A 183 15.70 -16.56 0.93
N GLY A 184 16.07 -16.08 2.12
CA GLY A 184 15.64 -16.68 3.39
C GLY A 184 14.12 -16.67 3.56
N LEU A 185 13.49 -15.51 3.29
CA LEU A 185 12.03 -15.38 3.35
C LEU A 185 11.32 -16.25 2.31
N LYS A 186 11.87 -16.35 1.11
CA LYS A 186 11.36 -17.22 0.06
C LYS A 186 11.40 -18.70 0.49
N SER A 187 12.50 -19.14 1.09
CA SER A 187 12.64 -20.50 1.62
C SER A 187 11.64 -20.78 2.75
N LEU A 188 11.49 -19.83 3.68
CA LEU A 188 10.49 -19.90 4.74
C LEU A 188 9.07 -20.02 4.16
N LYS A 189 8.71 -19.14 3.22
CA LYS A 189 7.40 -19.17 2.55
C LYS A 189 7.14 -20.50 1.87
N GLN A 190 8.14 -21.08 1.20
CA GLN A 190 8.03 -22.40 0.57
C GLN A 190 7.77 -23.50 1.60
N GLY A 191 8.59 -23.60 2.65
CA GLY A 191 8.43 -24.61 3.70
C GLY A 191 7.08 -24.54 4.41
N LEU A 192 6.59 -23.31 4.67
CA LEU A 192 5.27 -23.10 5.25
C LEU A 192 4.15 -23.46 4.25
N SER A 193 4.32 -23.18 2.95
CA SER A 193 3.34 -23.56 1.92
C SER A 193 3.22 -25.09 1.80
N GLU A 194 4.33 -25.82 1.91
CA GLU A 194 4.33 -27.31 1.93
C GLU A 194 3.56 -27.86 3.14
N ARG A 195 3.53 -27.10 4.25
CA ARG A 195 2.73 -27.41 5.44
C ARG A 195 1.25 -27.01 5.28
N GLY A 196 0.88 -26.36 4.17
CA GLY A 196 -0.49 -25.99 3.82
C GLY A 196 -0.89 -24.55 4.16
N TRP A 197 0.05 -23.70 4.57
CA TRP A 197 -0.21 -22.27 4.74
C TRP A 197 -0.40 -21.59 3.38
N VAL A 198 -1.35 -20.66 3.30
CA VAL A 198 -1.66 -19.87 2.10
C VAL A 198 -1.14 -18.45 2.29
N PHE A 199 -0.59 -17.89 1.23
CA PHE A 199 0.01 -16.56 1.25
C PHE A 199 -0.56 -15.68 0.15
N ALA A 200 -0.73 -14.40 0.44
CA ALA A 200 -0.98 -13.32 -0.52
C ALA A 200 0.32 -12.58 -0.84
N GLY A 201 0.28 -11.79 -1.90
CA GLY A 201 1.39 -10.93 -2.30
C GLY A 201 2.59 -11.67 -2.90
N ASN A 202 3.42 -10.90 -3.60
CA ASN A 202 4.62 -11.38 -4.29
C ASN A 202 5.87 -10.52 -4.03
N GLU A 203 5.79 -9.57 -3.08
CA GLU A 203 6.92 -8.75 -2.66
C GLU A 203 7.98 -9.60 -1.92
N PRO A 204 9.27 -9.50 -2.29
CA PRO A 204 10.32 -10.40 -1.78
C PRO A 204 10.63 -10.32 -0.28
N LEU A 205 10.42 -9.16 0.38
CA LEU A 205 10.67 -8.98 1.82
C LEU A 205 9.39 -8.94 2.67
N LYS A 206 8.25 -9.37 2.10
CA LYS A 206 6.99 -9.42 2.84
C LYS A 206 6.40 -10.83 2.82
N LEU A 207 5.99 -11.31 3.98
CA LEU A 207 5.29 -12.57 4.15
C LEU A 207 3.87 -12.27 4.64
N THR A 208 2.93 -12.34 3.75
CA THR A 208 1.52 -12.06 4.04
C THR A 208 0.76 -13.37 4.09
N PHE A 209 0.39 -13.80 5.28
CA PHE A 209 -0.50 -14.95 5.46
C PHE A 209 -1.91 -14.57 5.03
N ASP A 210 -2.49 -15.34 4.12
CA ASP A 210 -3.94 -15.39 3.94
C ASP A 210 -4.50 -16.32 5.02
N ALA A 211 -4.80 -15.74 6.18
CA ALA A 211 -5.28 -16.47 7.33
C ALA A 211 -6.65 -17.07 7.06
N ALA A 212 -7.53 -16.35 6.36
CA ALA A 212 -8.86 -16.82 5.98
C ALA A 212 -8.78 -18.05 5.07
N ALA A 213 -7.93 -18.04 4.04
CA ALA A 213 -7.70 -19.20 3.16
C ALA A 213 -6.99 -20.35 3.89
N SER A 214 -6.18 -20.03 4.91
CA SER A 214 -5.54 -21.03 5.80
C SER A 214 -6.49 -21.57 6.89
N GLY A 215 -7.77 -21.16 6.89
CA GLY A 215 -8.79 -21.58 7.85
C GLY A 215 -8.58 -21.02 9.26
N ARG A 216 -7.97 -19.84 9.38
CA ARG A 216 -7.64 -19.19 10.64
C ARG A 216 -8.23 -17.76 10.71
N GLU A 217 -8.37 -17.24 11.92
CA GLU A 217 -8.56 -15.81 12.16
C GLU A 217 -7.19 -15.13 12.21
N GLY A 218 -7.02 -14.04 11.44
CA GLY A 218 -5.71 -13.37 11.37
C GLY A 218 -5.29 -12.75 12.69
N SER A 219 -6.23 -12.17 13.48
CA SER A 219 -5.95 -11.68 14.83
C SER A 219 -5.43 -12.78 15.76
N ALA A 220 -6.06 -13.94 15.76
CA ALA A 220 -5.62 -15.07 16.57
C ALA A 220 -4.26 -15.63 16.13
N LEU A 221 -3.98 -15.63 14.80
CA LEU A 221 -2.68 -15.99 14.27
C LEU A 221 -1.60 -14.97 14.68
N ALA A 222 -1.92 -13.68 14.68
CA ALA A 222 -1.02 -12.63 15.12
C ALA A 222 -0.66 -12.76 16.60
N ASP A 223 -1.65 -13.05 17.46
CA ASP A 223 -1.42 -13.25 18.89
C ASP A 223 -0.53 -14.48 19.16
N LEU A 224 -0.70 -15.53 18.38
CA LEU A 224 0.15 -16.72 18.44
C LEU A 224 1.59 -16.41 18.03
N LEU A 225 1.80 -15.63 16.95
CA LEU A 225 3.12 -15.17 16.52
C LEU A 225 3.79 -14.32 17.60
N ARG A 226 3.04 -13.38 18.21
CA ARG A 226 3.54 -12.56 19.33
C ARG A 226 3.95 -13.40 20.53
N ALA A 227 3.16 -14.42 20.88
CA ALA A 227 3.50 -15.33 21.94
C ALA A 227 4.81 -16.12 21.65
N GLY A 228 5.13 -16.34 20.38
CA GLY A 228 6.40 -16.91 19.90
C GLY A 228 7.52 -15.89 19.71
N GLY A 229 7.35 -14.63 20.12
CA GLY A 229 8.36 -13.57 20.00
C GLY A 229 8.43 -12.92 18.61
N VAL A 230 7.45 -13.14 17.75
CA VAL A 230 7.37 -12.54 16.41
C VAL A 230 6.28 -11.48 16.38
N GLU A 231 6.66 -10.20 16.24
CA GLU A 231 5.70 -9.10 16.14
C GLU A 231 5.28 -8.89 14.67
N PRO A 232 4.00 -9.05 14.33
CA PRO A 232 3.50 -8.74 13.00
C PRO A 232 3.52 -7.23 12.72
N GLU A 233 3.82 -6.85 11.49
CA GLU A 233 3.65 -5.50 10.98
C GLU A 233 2.17 -5.08 10.98
N TYR A 234 1.31 -6.03 10.62
CA TYR A 234 -0.12 -5.81 10.55
C TYR A 234 -0.89 -7.11 10.73
N ALA A 235 -2.08 -7.02 11.29
CA ALA A 235 -3.05 -8.11 11.30
C ALA A 235 -4.47 -7.55 11.24
N ASP A 236 -5.30 -8.21 10.46
CA ASP A 236 -6.75 -8.07 10.49
C ASP A 236 -7.41 -9.45 10.59
N ARG A 237 -8.70 -9.50 10.33
CA ARG A 237 -9.46 -10.75 10.37
C ARG A 237 -8.96 -11.80 9.37
N ASP A 238 -8.50 -11.34 8.20
CA ASP A 238 -8.24 -12.21 7.04
C ASP A 238 -6.75 -12.40 6.78
N HIS A 239 -5.89 -11.44 7.21
CA HIS A 239 -4.47 -11.43 6.88
C HIS A 239 -3.58 -11.16 8.08
N VAL A 240 -2.34 -11.67 8.01
CA VAL A 240 -1.24 -11.28 8.89
C VAL A 240 -0.03 -10.99 8.04
N VAL A 241 0.61 -9.84 8.26
CA VAL A 241 1.77 -9.38 7.49
C VAL A 241 3.01 -9.39 8.37
N LEU A 242 4.05 -10.08 7.94
CA LEU A 242 5.40 -9.97 8.47
C LEU A 242 6.28 -9.26 7.45
N MET A 243 7.16 -8.38 7.93
CA MET A 243 8.14 -7.68 7.10
C MET A 243 9.55 -8.09 7.49
N ALA A 244 10.36 -8.42 6.49
CA ALA A 244 11.80 -8.58 6.62
C ALA A 244 12.54 -7.33 6.13
N SER A 245 13.77 -7.19 6.53
CA SER A 245 14.70 -6.15 6.06
C SER A 245 16.08 -6.75 5.79
N GLY A 246 17.01 -5.97 5.30
CA GLY A 246 18.41 -6.40 5.15
C GLY A 246 19.11 -6.77 6.47
N SER A 247 18.47 -6.50 7.62
CA SER A 247 18.95 -6.92 8.95
C SER A 247 18.32 -8.20 9.46
N THR A 248 17.35 -8.76 8.73
CA THR A 248 16.68 -10.02 9.10
C THR A 248 17.58 -11.19 8.74
N ASP A 249 17.82 -12.06 9.70
CA ASP A 249 18.69 -13.22 9.58
C ASP A 249 17.96 -14.55 9.73
N GLY A 250 18.71 -15.66 9.70
CA GLY A 250 18.16 -17.00 9.83
C GLY A 250 17.57 -17.30 11.21
N GLU A 251 17.92 -16.57 12.27
CA GLU A 251 17.33 -16.72 13.58
C GLU A 251 15.90 -16.19 13.62
N ALA A 252 15.68 -15.01 13.00
CA ALA A 252 14.34 -14.44 12.85
C ALA A 252 13.40 -15.35 12.03
N PHE A 253 13.90 -15.98 10.98
CA PHE A 253 13.10 -16.94 10.19
C PHE A 253 12.76 -18.21 11.00
N ARG A 254 13.72 -18.73 11.77
CA ARG A 254 13.46 -19.87 12.69
C ARG A 254 12.41 -19.51 13.75
N ALA A 255 12.43 -18.31 14.31
CA ALA A 255 11.42 -17.88 15.28
C ALA A 255 10.00 -17.95 14.70
N VAL A 256 9.80 -17.62 13.42
CA VAL A 256 8.51 -17.77 12.75
C VAL A 256 8.14 -19.26 12.60
N GLU A 257 9.07 -20.11 12.19
CA GLU A 257 8.84 -21.55 12.07
C GLU A 257 8.48 -22.19 13.42
N ASP A 258 9.19 -21.83 14.47
CA ASP A 258 8.98 -22.33 15.84
C ASP A 258 7.64 -21.89 16.39
N ALA A 259 7.26 -20.60 16.21
CA ALA A 259 5.95 -20.08 16.60
C ALA A 259 4.80 -20.85 15.91
N LEU A 260 5.01 -21.30 14.67
CA LEU A 260 4.01 -22.03 13.90
C LEU A 260 4.16 -23.55 14.00
N HIS A 261 5.14 -24.07 14.76
CA HIS A 261 5.44 -25.52 14.79
C HIS A 261 4.25 -26.36 15.27
N ALA A 262 3.59 -25.90 16.33
CA ALA A 262 2.45 -26.58 16.95
C ALA A 262 1.11 -26.26 16.29
N VAL A 263 1.09 -25.41 15.27
CA VAL A 263 -0.12 -24.89 14.64
C VAL A 263 -0.19 -25.32 13.19
N ALA A 264 -1.24 -26.06 12.85
CA ALA A 264 -1.51 -26.43 11.47
C ALA A 264 -2.59 -25.52 10.88
N PRO A 265 -2.54 -25.19 9.57
CA PRO A 265 -3.66 -24.58 8.88
C PRO A 265 -4.86 -25.54 8.89
N CYS A 266 -6.06 -24.97 8.99
CA CYS A 266 -7.31 -25.73 8.93
C CYS A 266 -7.88 -25.63 7.52
N ARG A 267 -7.74 -26.66 6.70
CA ARG A 267 -8.33 -26.69 5.36
C ARG A 267 -9.85 -26.70 5.44
N GLY A 268 -10.53 -25.79 4.77
CA GLY A 268 -11.95 -25.97 4.43
C GLY A 268 -12.92 -24.83 4.70
N ALA A 269 -12.53 -23.69 5.24
CA ALA A 269 -13.45 -22.60 5.47
C ALA A 269 -12.85 -21.26 5.00
N SER A 270 -12.58 -21.15 3.70
CA SER A 270 -12.38 -19.81 3.12
C SER A 270 -13.69 -19.02 3.31
N ARG A 271 -13.58 -17.88 3.98
CA ARG A 271 -14.70 -16.93 4.11
C ARG A 271 -14.46 -15.84 3.06
N PRO A 272 -15.33 -15.75 2.03
CA PRO A 272 -15.19 -14.64 1.08
C PRO A 272 -15.41 -13.32 1.82
N ALA A 273 -14.51 -12.38 1.62
CA ALA A 273 -14.73 -11.01 2.10
C ALA A 273 -15.93 -10.39 1.37
N PRO A 274 -16.66 -9.48 2.03
CA PRO A 274 -17.74 -8.76 1.35
C PRO A 274 -17.21 -8.01 0.12
N PRO A 275 -18.04 -7.86 -0.95
CA PRO A 275 -17.63 -7.18 -2.16
C PRO A 275 -17.32 -5.71 -1.88
N LEU A 276 -16.38 -5.18 -2.68
CA LEU A 276 -15.98 -3.78 -2.63
C LEU A 276 -17.19 -2.84 -2.78
N ALA A 277 -17.20 -1.77 -1.99
CA ALA A 277 -18.17 -0.69 -2.10
C ALA A 277 -17.61 0.39 -3.03
N LYS A 278 -18.30 0.68 -4.14
CA LYS A 278 -18.04 1.89 -4.93
C LYS A 278 -18.96 2.97 -4.39
N GLY A 279 -18.39 3.98 -3.71
CA GLY A 279 -19.15 5.12 -3.20
C GLY A 279 -19.57 6.07 -4.32
N GLU A 280 -20.77 6.65 -4.22
CA GLU A 280 -21.19 7.74 -5.08
C GLU A 280 -20.49 9.04 -4.65
N ARG A 281 -19.73 9.66 -5.55
CA ARG A 281 -19.16 10.98 -5.30
C ARG A 281 -20.23 12.05 -5.37
N VAL A 282 -20.43 12.78 -4.27
CA VAL A 282 -21.46 13.83 -4.13
C VAL A 282 -20.85 15.23 -4.22
N MET A 283 -19.59 15.38 -3.78
CA MET A 283 -18.86 16.64 -3.83
C MET A 283 -17.36 16.39 -4.02
N SER A 284 -16.58 17.45 -4.22
CA SER A 284 -15.14 17.33 -4.34
C SER A 284 -14.48 16.88 -3.04
N VAL A 285 -13.30 16.25 -3.16
CA VAL A 285 -12.49 15.86 -1.99
C VAL A 285 -12.16 17.09 -1.14
N ARG A 286 -11.85 18.22 -1.78
CA ARG A 286 -11.53 19.48 -1.10
C ARG A 286 -12.70 20.02 -0.31
N GLU A 287 -13.86 20.15 -0.93
CA GLU A 287 -15.07 20.64 -0.25
C GLU A 287 -15.40 19.78 0.97
N ALA A 288 -15.41 18.47 0.82
CA ALA A 288 -15.73 17.55 1.91
C ALA A 288 -14.68 17.60 3.04
N LEU A 289 -13.39 17.66 2.71
CA LEU A 289 -12.33 17.63 3.72
C LEU A 289 -12.30 18.90 4.58
N PHE A 290 -12.69 20.05 4.03
CA PHE A 290 -12.73 21.33 4.75
C PHE A 290 -14.11 21.69 5.33
N ALA A 291 -15.14 20.91 5.03
CA ALA A 291 -16.47 21.11 5.62
C ALA A 291 -16.50 20.74 7.12
N PRO A 292 -17.43 21.31 7.91
CA PRO A 292 -17.68 20.90 9.27
C PRO A 292 -18.05 19.42 9.37
N ARG A 293 -17.44 18.70 10.33
CA ARG A 293 -17.59 17.25 10.51
C ARG A 293 -18.09 16.91 11.89
N GLU A 294 -18.66 15.70 12.01
CA GLU A 294 -18.98 15.04 13.25
C GLU A 294 -18.65 13.56 13.15
N THR A 295 -18.31 12.94 14.26
CA THR A 295 -18.09 11.50 14.35
C THR A 295 -19.38 10.83 14.75
N VAL A 296 -19.83 9.85 13.97
CA VAL A 296 -21.05 9.05 14.26
C VAL A 296 -20.69 7.57 14.36
N GLN A 297 -21.55 6.78 15.00
CA GLN A 297 -21.41 5.33 14.96
C GLN A 297 -21.52 4.86 13.50
N ALA A 298 -20.72 3.86 13.12
CA ALA A 298 -20.69 3.40 11.72
C ALA A 298 -22.08 2.97 11.21
N GLY A 299 -22.92 2.38 12.09
CA GLY A 299 -24.30 2.01 11.75
C GLY A 299 -25.22 3.19 11.43
N GLU A 300 -24.91 4.38 11.91
CA GLU A 300 -25.68 5.61 11.74
C GLU A 300 -25.21 6.44 10.54
N SER A 301 -24.14 6.01 9.88
CA SER A 301 -23.53 6.73 8.77
C SER A 301 -24.20 6.52 7.41
N LEU A 302 -25.22 5.65 7.33
CA LEU A 302 -25.91 5.36 6.06
C LEU A 302 -26.49 6.64 5.42
N GLY A 303 -26.18 6.84 4.15
CA GLY A 303 -26.63 8.01 3.37
C GLY A 303 -25.86 9.29 3.66
N ARG A 304 -25.07 9.34 4.74
CA ARG A 304 -24.22 10.49 5.09
C ARG A 304 -23.02 10.60 4.13
N ILE A 305 -22.46 11.77 4.03
CA ILE A 305 -21.28 12.03 3.20
C ILE A 305 -20.02 11.85 4.07
N CYS A 306 -19.07 11.04 3.59
CA CYS A 306 -17.80 10.82 4.27
C CYS A 306 -17.00 12.13 4.38
N GLY A 307 -16.63 12.50 5.60
CA GLY A 307 -15.80 13.66 5.92
C GLY A 307 -14.36 13.29 6.24
N ALA A 308 -14.06 12.01 6.47
CA ALA A 308 -12.71 11.52 6.68
C ALA A 308 -11.93 11.50 5.36
N PRO A 309 -10.60 11.74 5.36
CA PRO A 309 -9.79 11.57 4.15
C PRO A 309 -9.99 10.19 3.52
N THR A 310 -9.91 9.16 4.35
CA THR A 310 -10.19 7.77 3.99
C THR A 310 -10.80 7.06 5.20
N VAL A 311 -11.76 6.17 4.97
CA VAL A 311 -12.17 5.15 5.93
C VAL A 311 -11.59 3.84 5.44
N SER A 312 -10.47 3.45 6.01
CA SER A 312 -9.69 2.28 5.59
C SER A 312 -9.55 1.33 6.78
N CYS A 313 -10.04 0.13 6.59
CA CYS A 313 -9.74 -1.02 7.43
C CYS A 313 -10.02 -2.27 6.59
N PRO A 314 -9.02 -3.00 6.25
CA PRO A 314 -7.58 -2.87 6.41
C PRO A 314 -6.97 -1.68 5.64
N PRO A 315 -5.69 -1.36 5.84
CA PRO A 315 -5.06 -0.16 5.30
C PRO A 315 -4.68 -0.24 3.81
N ALA A 316 -5.53 -0.82 2.97
CA ALA A 316 -5.29 -0.91 1.53
C ALA A 316 -6.31 -0.10 0.75
N VAL A 317 -7.42 -0.68 0.33
CA VAL A 317 -8.44 0.05 -0.44
C VAL A 317 -9.41 0.73 0.52
N PRO A 318 -9.53 2.07 0.52
CA PRO A 318 -10.51 2.75 1.35
C PRO A 318 -11.94 2.33 1.02
N VAL A 319 -12.71 2.00 2.04
CA VAL A 319 -14.15 1.71 1.92
C VAL A 319 -14.90 2.97 1.50
N ALA A 320 -14.51 4.12 2.05
CA ALA A 320 -15.04 5.43 1.68
C ALA A 320 -13.92 6.48 1.69
N VAL A 321 -14.08 7.50 0.87
CA VAL A 321 -13.18 8.67 0.75
C VAL A 321 -14.00 9.94 0.91
N SER A 322 -13.36 11.02 1.35
CA SER A 322 -14.01 12.35 1.48
C SER A 322 -14.86 12.69 0.26
N GLY A 323 -16.10 13.11 0.50
CA GLY A 323 -17.04 13.51 -0.54
C GLY A 323 -17.88 12.38 -1.13
N GLU A 324 -17.65 11.13 -0.69
CA GLU A 324 -18.48 9.98 -1.10
C GLU A 324 -19.64 9.74 -0.14
N ARG A 325 -20.78 9.35 -0.69
CA ARG A 325 -21.94 8.91 0.08
C ARG A 325 -21.74 7.48 0.59
N ILE A 326 -21.93 7.29 1.89
CA ILE A 326 -21.81 6.00 2.54
C ILE A 326 -23.07 5.18 2.25
N GLY A 327 -22.93 4.08 1.50
CA GLY A 327 -24.03 3.17 1.13
C GLY A 327 -24.04 1.88 1.94
N GLU A 328 -25.06 1.03 1.72
CA GLU A 328 -25.23 -0.26 2.41
C GLU A 328 -24.03 -1.20 2.30
N LYS A 329 -23.37 -1.23 1.13
CA LYS A 329 -22.16 -2.05 0.94
C LYS A 329 -21.02 -1.58 1.83
N ALA A 330 -20.87 -0.26 2.02
CA ALA A 330 -19.87 0.30 2.92
C ALA A 330 -20.16 -0.09 4.38
N LEU A 331 -21.43 -0.03 4.83
CA LEU A 331 -21.82 -0.49 6.16
C LEU A 331 -21.52 -1.97 6.38
N THR A 332 -21.72 -2.80 5.37
CA THR A 332 -21.40 -4.23 5.44
C THR A 332 -19.90 -4.44 5.67
N LEU A 333 -19.06 -3.68 4.96
CA LEU A 333 -17.60 -3.69 5.14
C LEU A 333 -17.17 -3.13 6.50
N PHE A 334 -17.81 -2.06 6.99
CA PHE A 334 -17.54 -1.52 8.32
C PHE A 334 -17.78 -2.57 9.41
N ARG A 335 -18.91 -3.27 9.35
CA ARG A 335 -19.21 -4.36 10.29
C ARG A 335 -18.21 -5.52 10.19
N TYR A 336 -17.85 -5.89 8.97
CA TYR A 336 -16.92 -7.00 8.72
C TYR A 336 -15.52 -6.74 9.30
N TYR A 337 -15.01 -5.51 9.13
CA TYR A 337 -13.70 -5.10 9.61
C TYR A 337 -13.70 -4.42 10.99
N GLY A 338 -14.85 -4.34 11.67
CA GLY A 338 -14.93 -3.78 13.01
C GLY A 338 -14.74 -2.26 13.07
N VAL A 339 -15.10 -1.53 12.01
CA VAL A 339 -15.12 -0.05 12.05
C VAL A 339 -16.29 0.40 12.91
N GLU A 340 -16.00 1.00 14.05
CA GLU A 340 -17.00 1.39 15.05
C GLU A 340 -17.57 2.79 14.78
N ALA A 341 -16.74 3.73 14.33
CA ALA A 341 -17.11 5.12 14.12
C ALA A 341 -16.53 5.68 12.83
N VAL A 342 -17.21 6.66 12.25
CA VAL A 342 -16.85 7.31 10.98
C VAL A 342 -17.08 8.81 11.09
N ASP A 343 -16.16 9.60 10.53
CA ASP A 343 -16.36 11.03 10.38
C ASP A 343 -17.22 11.30 9.14
N VAL A 344 -18.33 12.01 9.35
CA VAL A 344 -19.26 12.43 8.30
C VAL A 344 -19.43 13.94 8.33
N LEU A 345 -19.90 14.51 7.24
CA LEU A 345 -20.22 15.93 7.20
C LEU A 345 -21.42 16.23 8.11
N LYS A 346 -21.37 17.38 8.79
CA LYS A 346 -22.56 17.88 9.52
C LYS A 346 -23.66 18.23 8.54
N GLU A 347 -24.91 17.89 8.90
CA GLU A 347 -26.11 18.28 8.17
C GLU A 347 -26.43 19.76 8.34
#